data_b10cec7cec703126368535a848e06b96
#
_entry.id   b10cec7cec703126368535a848e06b96
#
_cell.length_a   1.000
_cell.length_b   1.000
_cell.length_c   1.000
_cell.angle_alpha   90.00
_cell.angle_beta   90.00
_cell.angle_gamma   90.00
#
_symmetry.space_group_name_H-M   'P 1'
#
loop_
_entity.id
_entity.type
_entity.pdbx_description
1 polymer ?
#
loop_
_entity_poly.entity_id
_entity_poly.type
_entity_poly.pdbx_seq_one_letter_code
_entity_poly.pdbx_strand_id
1 'polypeptide(L)'
;DMYLPAFLQMAHDFNVSQQMVSNSLPAYFLGLALGQLIYGPLSDRIGRKTPLYFGMAVFALASLLCAFATDVWFLIGARLLQALGGCVGVVIARAAIRDRLDVQGSAQAFSSMMIVMGIAPVMAPIFGAWVLYFFDWQAVFILLMLIGIFCLVCVHFFFTETLPVERRLKLSIRQVGLLYQTILKDKSFR
;
A
#
# COMPACT_ATOMS: atom_id res chain seq x y z
N ASP A 1 -9.50 -1.92 -7.56
CA ASP A 1 -8.25 -2.44 -8.14
C ASP A 1 -8.33 -2.46 -9.66
N MET A 2 -7.28 -1.99 -10.32
CA MET A 2 -7.20 -1.90 -11.78
C MET A 2 -7.22 -3.25 -12.50
N TYR A 3 -6.83 -4.34 -11.83
CA TYR A 3 -6.75 -5.67 -12.45
C TYR A 3 -8.04 -6.50 -12.35
N LEU A 4 -9.09 -6.00 -11.68
CA LEU A 4 -10.37 -6.71 -11.57
C LEU A 4 -10.94 -7.17 -12.94
N PRO A 5 -10.92 -6.33 -13.99
CA PRO A 5 -11.40 -6.75 -15.30
C PRO A 5 -10.55 -7.87 -15.96
N ALA A 6 -9.31 -8.07 -15.48
CA ALA A 6 -8.38 -9.07 -16.01
C ALA A 6 -8.60 -10.49 -15.45
N PHE A 7 -9.48 -10.68 -14.47
CA PHE A 7 -9.65 -11.97 -13.80
C PHE A 7 -9.95 -13.13 -14.74
N LEU A 8 -10.76 -12.90 -15.76
CA LEU A 8 -11.11 -13.93 -16.73
C LEU A 8 -9.89 -14.33 -17.57
N GLN A 9 -9.11 -13.37 -18.04
CA GLN A 9 -7.90 -13.61 -18.82
C GLN A 9 -6.85 -14.34 -17.96
N MET A 10 -6.61 -13.90 -16.73
CA MET A 10 -5.69 -14.54 -15.79
C MET A 10 -6.11 -15.98 -15.47
N ALA A 11 -7.41 -16.23 -15.26
CA ALA A 11 -7.94 -17.58 -15.01
C ALA A 11 -7.66 -18.52 -16.17
N HIS A 12 -7.81 -18.03 -17.40
CA HIS A 12 -7.50 -18.77 -18.60
C HIS A 12 -5.98 -19.07 -18.71
N ASP A 13 -5.14 -18.05 -18.53
CA ASP A 13 -3.67 -18.17 -18.67
C ASP A 13 -3.05 -19.09 -17.60
N PHE A 14 -3.54 -19.02 -16.34
CA PHE A 14 -3.10 -19.91 -15.28
C PHE A 14 -3.80 -21.26 -15.26
N ASN A 15 -4.78 -21.48 -16.14
CA ASN A 15 -5.58 -22.70 -16.21
C ASN A 15 -6.25 -23.05 -14.85
N VAL A 16 -6.82 -22.04 -14.19
CA VAL A 16 -7.50 -22.15 -12.89
C VAL A 16 -8.88 -21.50 -12.94
N SER A 17 -9.70 -21.75 -11.91
CA SER A 17 -10.99 -21.06 -11.78
C SER A 17 -10.80 -19.56 -11.51
N GLN A 18 -11.73 -18.73 -11.97
CA GLN A 18 -11.75 -17.28 -11.68
C GLN A 18 -11.79 -17.00 -10.16
N GLN A 19 -12.45 -17.88 -9.40
CA GLN A 19 -12.49 -17.79 -7.94
C GLN A 19 -11.09 -17.92 -7.32
N MET A 20 -10.22 -18.74 -7.91
CA MET A 20 -8.85 -18.92 -7.43
C MET A 20 -8.02 -17.65 -7.63
N VAL A 21 -8.18 -16.99 -8.77
CA VAL A 21 -7.57 -15.68 -9.04
C VAL A 21 -8.10 -14.63 -8.06
N SER A 22 -9.40 -14.64 -7.75
CA SER A 22 -10.01 -13.66 -6.84
C SER A 22 -9.50 -13.75 -5.40
N ASN A 23 -8.90 -14.88 -4.99
CA ASN A 23 -8.24 -15.02 -3.68
C ASN A 23 -7.01 -14.09 -3.52
N SER A 24 -6.50 -13.54 -4.61
CA SER A 24 -5.47 -12.50 -4.55
C SER A 24 -5.96 -11.18 -3.93
N LEU A 25 -7.28 -10.91 -3.92
CA LEU A 25 -7.85 -9.74 -3.25
C LEU A 25 -7.77 -9.83 -1.71
N PRO A 26 -8.26 -10.89 -1.05
CA PRO A 26 -8.07 -11.07 0.39
C PRO A 26 -6.60 -11.02 0.81
N ALA A 27 -5.70 -11.63 0.03
CA ALA A 27 -4.27 -11.58 0.30
C ALA A 27 -3.72 -10.14 0.24
N TYR A 28 -4.18 -9.35 -0.73
CA TYR A 28 -3.83 -7.94 -0.83
C TYR A 28 -4.34 -7.14 0.38
N PHE A 29 -5.61 -7.31 0.78
CA PHE A 29 -6.15 -6.64 1.97
C PHE A 29 -5.44 -7.05 3.26
N LEU A 30 -5.07 -8.32 3.39
CA LEU A 30 -4.25 -8.80 4.52
C LEU A 30 -2.89 -8.10 4.53
N GLY A 31 -2.24 -7.98 3.37
CA GLY A 31 -0.98 -7.23 3.24
C GLY A 31 -1.11 -5.77 3.64
N LEU A 32 -2.21 -5.10 3.23
CA LEU A 32 -2.50 -3.72 3.63
C LEU A 32 -2.66 -3.60 5.15
N ALA A 33 -3.41 -4.49 5.79
CA ALA A 33 -3.65 -4.47 7.22
C ALA A 33 -2.34 -4.69 8.01
N LEU A 34 -1.57 -5.72 7.65
CA LEU A 34 -0.28 -6.01 8.29
C LEU A 34 0.72 -4.86 8.10
N GLY A 35 0.79 -4.31 6.90
CA GLY A 35 1.68 -3.20 6.62
C GLY A 35 1.34 -1.94 7.40
N GLN A 36 0.06 -1.61 7.59
CA GLN A 36 -0.34 -0.47 8.43
C GLN A 36 0.10 -0.63 9.88
N LEU A 37 0.03 -1.84 10.44
CA LEU A 37 0.51 -2.13 11.79
C LEU A 37 2.03 -1.97 11.92
N ILE A 38 2.78 -2.31 10.88
CA ILE A 38 4.24 -2.24 10.87
C ILE A 38 4.73 -0.80 10.62
N TYR A 39 4.22 -0.14 9.58
CA TYR A 39 4.74 1.17 9.16
C TYR A 39 4.39 2.31 10.13
N GLY A 40 3.32 2.21 10.91
CA GLY A 40 3.00 3.19 11.95
C GLY A 40 4.18 3.40 12.90
N PRO A 41 4.46 2.42 13.77
CA PRO A 41 5.56 2.53 14.74
C PRO A 41 6.95 2.65 14.10
N LEU A 42 7.16 2.01 12.95
CA LEU A 42 8.43 2.09 12.22
C LEU A 42 8.72 3.53 11.80
N SER A 43 7.74 4.23 11.25
CA SER A 43 7.88 5.61 10.81
C SER A 43 8.03 6.60 11.95
N ASP A 44 7.44 6.31 13.12
CA ASP A 44 7.64 7.11 14.32
C ASP A 44 9.06 6.98 14.90
N ARG A 45 9.75 5.88 14.60
CA ARG A 45 11.09 5.59 15.08
C ARG A 45 12.19 6.11 14.17
N ILE A 46 12.11 5.83 12.87
CA ILE A 46 13.20 6.13 11.92
C ILE A 46 12.96 7.37 11.08
N GLY A 47 11.81 8.02 11.25
CA GLY A 47 11.36 9.15 10.43
C GLY A 47 10.41 8.71 9.33
N ARG A 48 9.81 9.68 8.63
CA ARG A 48 8.77 9.44 7.62
C ARG A 48 9.35 9.06 6.26
N LYS A 49 10.46 9.69 5.87
CA LYS A 49 11.02 9.57 4.52
C LYS A 49 11.58 8.18 4.24
N THR A 50 12.33 7.59 5.15
CA THR A 50 12.98 6.28 4.99
C THR A 50 12.00 5.13 4.77
N PRO A 51 10.94 4.93 5.61
CA PRO A 51 9.96 3.88 5.37
C PRO A 51 9.17 4.08 4.07
N LEU A 52 8.94 5.35 3.68
CA LEU A 52 8.25 5.68 2.43
C LEU A 52 9.04 5.21 1.22
N TYR A 53 10.36 5.46 1.19
CA TYR A 53 11.23 4.93 0.14
C TYR A 53 11.20 3.41 0.07
N PHE A 54 11.41 2.76 1.20
CA PHE A 54 11.44 1.30 1.27
C PHE A 54 10.12 0.69 0.82
N GLY A 55 8.99 1.20 1.32
CA GLY A 55 7.67 0.67 0.98
C GLY A 55 7.34 0.88 -0.50
N MET A 56 7.63 2.07 -1.07
CA MET A 56 7.40 2.31 -2.49
C MET A 56 8.30 1.47 -3.39
N ALA A 57 9.55 1.21 -2.98
CA ALA A 57 10.44 0.30 -3.70
C ALA A 57 9.90 -1.14 -3.67
N VAL A 58 9.45 -1.62 -2.50
CA VAL A 58 8.79 -2.94 -2.37
C VAL A 58 7.52 -3.00 -3.24
N PHE A 59 6.70 -1.95 -3.26
CA PHE A 59 5.52 -1.88 -4.12
C PHE A 59 5.87 -2.00 -5.60
N ALA A 60 6.87 -1.25 -6.08
CA ALA A 60 7.28 -1.29 -7.48
C ALA A 60 7.85 -2.66 -7.86
N LEU A 61 8.73 -3.24 -7.03
CA LEU A 61 9.29 -4.57 -7.27
C LEU A 61 8.23 -5.67 -7.22
N ALA A 62 7.32 -5.63 -6.24
CA ALA A 62 6.23 -6.59 -6.16
C ALA A 62 5.23 -6.45 -7.31
N SER A 63 5.01 -5.24 -7.82
CA SER A 63 4.21 -5.02 -9.03
C SER A 63 4.87 -5.69 -10.24
N LEU A 64 6.19 -5.58 -10.36
CA LEU A 64 6.95 -6.27 -11.42
C LEU A 64 6.83 -7.79 -11.27
N LEU A 65 6.96 -8.33 -10.05
CA LEU A 65 6.76 -9.76 -9.79
C LEU A 65 5.36 -10.22 -10.18
N CYS A 66 4.31 -9.41 -9.90
CA CYS A 66 2.95 -9.72 -10.35
C CYS A 66 2.86 -9.82 -11.89
N ALA A 67 3.54 -8.93 -12.63
CA ALA A 67 3.54 -8.94 -14.10
C ALA A 67 4.19 -10.21 -14.68
N PHE A 68 5.17 -10.78 -14.00
CA PHE A 68 5.87 -12.01 -14.38
C PHE A 68 5.36 -13.26 -13.68
N ALA A 69 4.18 -13.21 -13.05
CA ALA A 69 3.61 -14.37 -12.39
C ALA A 69 3.34 -15.50 -13.39
N THR A 70 3.85 -16.68 -13.09
CA THR A 70 3.68 -17.89 -13.90
C THR A 70 2.56 -18.79 -13.39
N ASP A 71 2.14 -18.59 -12.14
CA ASP A 71 1.06 -19.31 -11.50
C ASP A 71 0.29 -18.44 -10.50
N VAL A 72 -0.91 -18.89 -10.11
CA VAL A 72 -1.81 -18.15 -9.24
C VAL A 72 -1.26 -17.97 -7.82
N TRP A 73 -0.52 -18.95 -7.30
CA TRP A 73 0.01 -18.89 -5.92
C TRP A 73 1.14 -17.88 -5.82
N PHE A 74 2.00 -17.85 -6.85
CA PHE A 74 3.04 -16.82 -6.97
C PHE A 74 2.40 -15.44 -7.06
N LEU A 75 1.34 -15.27 -7.87
CA LEU A 75 0.59 -14.02 -7.95
C LEU A 75 0.03 -13.60 -6.59
N ILE A 76 -0.60 -14.51 -5.85
CA ILE A 76 -1.17 -14.23 -4.52
C ILE A 76 -0.07 -13.74 -3.56
N GLY A 77 1.09 -14.40 -3.54
CA GLY A 77 2.24 -14.00 -2.73
C GLY A 77 2.79 -12.62 -3.13
N ALA A 78 2.94 -12.38 -4.43
CA ALA A 78 3.40 -11.09 -4.95
C ALA A 78 2.41 -9.95 -4.64
N ARG A 79 1.09 -10.21 -4.69
CA ARG A 79 0.04 -9.26 -4.32
C ARG A 79 0.07 -8.90 -2.83
N LEU A 80 0.34 -9.86 -1.95
CA LEU A 80 0.53 -9.61 -0.53
C LEU A 80 1.74 -8.69 -0.30
N LEU A 81 2.87 -8.96 -0.95
CA LEU A 81 4.07 -8.10 -0.87
C LEU A 81 3.80 -6.70 -1.44
N GLN A 82 3.08 -6.61 -2.56
CA GLN A 82 2.70 -5.35 -3.19
C GLN A 82 1.86 -4.49 -2.23
N ALA A 83 0.92 -5.10 -1.53
CA ALA A 83 0.09 -4.43 -0.54
C ALA A 83 0.89 -3.97 0.68
N LEU A 84 1.81 -4.82 1.18
CA LEU A 84 2.75 -4.45 2.24
C LEU A 84 3.56 -3.21 1.87
N GLY A 85 4.03 -3.13 0.62
CA GLY A 85 4.74 -1.93 0.15
C GLY A 85 3.82 -0.72 -0.01
N GLY A 86 2.67 -0.89 -0.66
CA GLY A 86 1.78 0.20 -1.05
C GLY A 86 1.08 0.91 0.12
N CYS A 87 0.82 0.22 1.22
CA CYS A 87 0.15 0.81 2.39
C CYS A 87 0.96 1.96 3.03
N VAL A 88 2.28 2.00 2.83
CA VAL A 88 3.16 3.02 3.40
C VAL A 88 2.72 4.44 3.01
N GLY A 89 2.26 4.64 1.78
CA GLY A 89 1.82 5.94 1.28
C GLY A 89 0.70 6.53 2.13
N VAL A 90 -0.34 5.74 2.42
CA VAL A 90 -1.48 6.17 3.23
C VAL A 90 -1.08 6.41 4.69
N VAL A 91 -0.26 5.53 5.26
CA VAL A 91 0.20 5.64 6.66
C VAL A 91 1.03 6.91 6.84
N ILE A 92 2.03 7.12 5.97
CA ILE A 92 2.92 8.26 6.06
C ILE A 92 2.21 9.57 5.72
N ALA A 93 1.31 9.60 4.73
CA ALA A 93 0.52 10.79 4.42
C ALA A 93 -0.28 11.27 5.64
N ARG A 94 -0.97 10.35 6.33
CA ARG A 94 -1.73 10.69 7.55
C ARG A 94 -0.83 11.19 8.67
N ALA A 95 0.36 10.60 8.83
CA ALA A 95 1.32 11.02 9.84
C ALA A 95 1.91 12.41 9.50
N ALA A 96 2.32 12.62 8.25
CA ALA A 96 2.89 13.90 7.80
C ALA A 96 1.90 15.07 7.88
N ILE A 97 0.61 14.84 7.63
CA ILE A 97 -0.46 15.82 7.83
C ILE A 97 -0.47 16.27 9.30
N ARG A 98 -0.48 15.32 10.24
CA ARG A 98 -0.49 15.62 11.69
C ARG A 98 0.81 16.25 12.18
N ASP A 99 1.93 15.96 11.53
CA ASP A 99 3.24 16.49 11.92
C ASP A 99 3.40 17.99 11.53
N ARG A 100 2.68 18.45 10.48
CA ARG A 100 2.88 19.77 9.86
C ARG A 100 1.73 20.75 10.02
N LEU A 101 0.51 20.26 10.20
CA LEU A 101 -0.68 21.10 10.19
C LEU A 101 -1.31 21.14 11.57
N ASP A 102 -1.95 22.27 11.88
CA ASP A 102 -2.82 22.42 13.04
C ASP A 102 -4.11 21.60 12.91
N VAL A 103 -4.98 21.67 13.88
CA VAL A 103 -6.23 20.89 13.93
C VAL A 103 -7.12 21.18 12.71
N GLN A 104 -7.26 22.46 12.36
CA GLN A 104 -8.14 22.88 11.27
C GLN A 104 -7.55 22.52 9.90
N GLY A 105 -6.27 22.75 9.68
CA GLY A 105 -5.56 22.37 8.45
C GLY A 105 -5.51 20.85 8.27
N SER A 106 -5.34 20.09 9.35
CA SER A 106 -5.39 18.62 9.33
C SER A 106 -6.76 18.11 8.92
N ALA A 107 -7.85 18.68 9.44
CA ALA A 107 -9.21 18.30 9.07
C ALA A 107 -9.47 18.52 7.57
N GLN A 108 -9.04 19.66 7.02
CA GLN A 108 -9.17 19.97 5.60
C GLN A 108 -8.35 19.03 4.72
N ALA A 109 -7.10 18.74 5.10
CA ALA A 109 -6.22 17.81 4.38
C ALA A 109 -6.77 16.37 4.40
N PHE A 110 -7.29 15.90 5.55
CA PHE A 110 -7.94 14.59 5.63
C PHE A 110 -9.21 14.52 4.79
N SER A 111 -10.02 15.58 4.75
CA SER A 111 -11.20 15.64 3.89
C SER A 111 -10.82 15.48 2.42
N SER A 112 -9.82 16.22 1.96
CA SER A 112 -9.30 16.11 0.58
C SER A 112 -8.77 14.70 0.28
N MET A 113 -8.04 14.10 1.22
CA MET A 113 -7.53 12.73 1.09
C MET A 113 -8.67 11.71 0.99
N MET A 114 -9.76 11.87 1.77
CA MET A 114 -10.93 11.00 1.70
C MET A 114 -11.65 11.08 0.34
N ILE A 115 -11.74 12.26 -0.27
CA ILE A 115 -12.31 12.43 -1.62
C ILE A 115 -11.50 11.60 -2.63
N VAL A 116 -10.17 11.73 -2.62
CA VAL A 116 -9.29 10.96 -3.51
C VAL A 116 -9.43 9.46 -3.26
N MET A 117 -9.46 9.02 -1.99
CA MET A 117 -9.63 7.61 -1.62
C MET A 117 -11.01 7.05 -1.99
N GLY A 118 -12.04 7.88 -2.08
CA GLY A 118 -13.38 7.49 -2.54
C GLY A 118 -13.48 7.37 -4.06
N ILE A 119 -12.85 8.29 -4.81
CA ILE A 119 -12.89 8.31 -6.27
C ILE A 119 -11.98 7.24 -6.87
N ALA A 120 -10.79 7.03 -6.30
CA ALA A 120 -9.78 6.11 -6.85
C ALA A 120 -10.28 4.67 -7.07
N PRO A 121 -11.02 4.02 -6.15
CA PRO A 121 -11.57 2.69 -6.38
C PRO A 121 -12.59 2.59 -7.51
N VAL A 122 -13.33 3.67 -7.77
CA VAL A 122 -14.31 3.73 -8.87
C VAL A 122 -13.60 3.88 -10.22
N MET A 123 -12.57 4.73 -10.27
CA MET A 123 -11.81 4.97 -11.48
C MET A 123 -10.86 3.83 -11.85
N ALA A 124 -10.33 3.12 -10.85
CA ALA A 124 -9.33 2.08 -11.07
C ALA A 124 -9.78 0.96 -12.04
N PRO A 125 -10.98 0.35 -11.93
CA PRO A 125 -11.43 -0.66 -12.89
C PRO A 125 -11.62 -0.10 -14.30
N ILE A 126 -12.03 1.16 -14.44
CA ILE A 126 -12.22 1.81 -15.75
C ILE A 126 -10.88 1.95 -16.44
N PHE A 127 -9.86 2.46 -15.77
CA PHE A 127 -8.49 2.51 -16.31
C PHE A 127 -7.93 1.13 -16.58
N GLY A 128 -8.20 0.15 -15.70
CA GLY A 128 -7.81 -1.23 -15.91
C GLY A 128 -8.42 -1.83 -17.18
N ALA A 129 -9.72 -1.66 -17.39
CA ALA A 129 -10.40 -2.13 -18.61
C ALA A 129 -9.86 -1.45 -19.87
N TRP A 130 -9.53 -0.15 -19.79
CA TRP A 130 -8.93 0.57 -20.91
C TRP A 130 -7.53 0.04 -21.27
N VAL A 131 -6.70 -0.27 -20.27
CA VAL A 131 -5.39 -0.92 -20.51
C VAL A 131 -5.58 -2.29 -21.15
N LEU A 132 -6.51 -3.10 -20.66
CA LEU A 132 -6.80 -4.44 -21.19
C LEU A 132 -7.38 -4.44 -22.60
N TYR A 133 -7.92 -3.34 -23.06
CA TYR A 133 -8.39 -3.21 -24.44
C TYR A 133 -7.23 -3.23 -25.45
N PHE A 134 -6.04 -2.76 -25.07
CA PHE A 134 -4.87 -2.65 -25.94
C PHE A 134 -3.77 -3.65 -25.59
N PHE A 135 -3.73 -4.15 -24.36
CA PHE A 135 -2.65 -4.96 -23.82
C PHE A 135 -3.18 -6.11 -22.96
N ASP A 136 -2.32 -7.08 -22.67
CA ASP A 136 -2.62 -8.18 -21.76
C ASP A 136 -2.61 -7.73 -20.30
N TRP A 137 -3.09 -8.60 -19.39
CA TRP A 137 -3.22 -8.32 -17.95
C TRP A 137 -1.89 -7.93 -17.27
N GLN A 138 -0.76 -8.41 -17.78
CA GLN A 138 0.59 -8.05 -17.29
C GLN A 138 0.83 -6.54 -17.36
N ALA A 139 0.30 -5.87 -18.39
CA ALA A 139 0.48 -4.43 -18.58
C ALA A 139 -0.12 -3.61 -17.44
N VAL A 140 -1.18 -4.09 -16.77
CA VAL A 140 -1.76 -3.44 -15.61
C VAL A 140 -0.75 -3.38 -14.46
N PHE A 141 -0.01 -4.47 -14.23
CA PHE A 141 1.00 -4.52 -13.17
C PHE A 141 2.27 -3.74 -13.54
N ILE A 142 2.65 -3.72 -14.82
CA ILE A 142 3.73 -2.85 -15.32
C ILE A 142 3.37 -1.37 -15.12
N LEU A 143 2.14 -0.99 -15.40
CA LEU A 143 1.66 0.37 -15.13
C LEU A 143 1.72 0.70 -13.62
N LEU A 144 1.32 -0.21 -12.74
CA LEU A 144 1.43 -0.04 -11.30
C LEU A 144 2.90 0.09 -10.84
N MET A 145 3.81 -0.68 -11.43
CA MET A 145 5.26 -0.54 -11.22
C MET A 145 5.74 0.87 -11.61
N LEU A 146 5.36 1.35 -12.79
CA LEU A 146 5.74 2.68 -13.26
C LEU A 146 5.19 3.79 -12.35
N ILE A 147 3.95 3.65 -11.87
CA ILE A 147 3.38 4.55 -10.87
C ILE A 147 4.19 4.51 -9.57
N GLY A 148 4.60 3.33 -9.10
CA GLY A 148 5.45 3.17 -7.93
C GLY A 148 6.80 3.87 -8.08
N ILE A 149 7.46 3.72 -9.23
CA ILE A 149 8.71 4.41 -9.56
C ILE A 149 8.50 5.94 -9.63
N PHE A 150 7.42 6.38 -10.28
CA PHE A 150 7.08 7.80 -10.33
C PHE A 150 6.87 8.39 -8.92
N CYS A 151 6.17 7.66 -8.04
CA CYS A 151 6.00 8.06 -6.64
C CYS A 151 7.36 8.13 -5.91
N LEU A 152 8.28 7.17 -6.15
CA LEU A 152 9.64 7.23 -5.59
C LEU A 152 10.39 8.49 -6.01
N VAL A 153 10.30 8.85 -7.29
CA VAL A 153 10.90 10.08 -7.83
C VAL A 153 10.27 11.31 -7.17
N CYS A 154 8.94 11.36 -7.07
CA CYS A 154 8.24 12.44 -6.39
C CYS A 154 8.66 12.57 -4.92
N VAL A 155 8.77 11.46 -4.20
CA VAL A 155 9.24 11.44 -2.81
C VAL A 155 10.68 11.95 -2.71
N HIS A 156 11.53 11.61 -3.67
CA HIS A 156 12.92 12.07 -3.68
C HIS A 156 13.00 13.60 -3.75
N PHE A 157 12.31 14.21 -4.69
CA PHE A 157 12.42 15.64 -4.98
C PHE A 157 11.53 16.52 -4.11
N PHE A 158 10.32 16.06 -3.77
CA PHE A 158 9.32 16.91 -3.13
C PHE A 158 9.07 16.59 -1.66
N PHE A 159 9.36 15.37 -1.20
CA PHE A 159 9.08 15.02 0.18
C PHE A 159 10.26 15.32 1.09
N THR A 160 10.08 16.26 2.01
CA THR A 160 11.03 16.57 3.09
C THR A 160 10.66 15.81 4.36
N GLU A 161 11.66 15.40 5.16
CA GLU A 161 11.40 14.75 6.46
C GLU A 161 10.52 15.64 7.34
N THR A 162 9.45 15.07 7.87
CA THR A 162 8.48 15.80 8.70
C THR A 162 8.64 15.56 10.18
N LEU A 163 9.32 14.45 10.57
CA LEU A 163 9.52 14.09 11.97
C LEU A 163 10.95 14.44 12.41
N PRO A 164 11.14 15.52 13.22
CA PRO A 164 12.44 15.87 13.79
C PRO A 164 13.04 14.72 14.60
N VAL A 165 14.36 14.63 14.63
CA VAL A 165 15.08 13.53 15.30
C VAL A 165 14.74 13.48 16.80
N GLU A 166 14.49 14.63 17.43
CA GLU A 166 14.16 14.79 18.83
C GLU A 166 12.79 14.20 19.20
N ARG A 167 11.86 14.16 18.22
CA ARG A 167 10.49 13.64 18.41
C ARG A 167 10.36 12.16 18.04
N ARG A 168 11.43 11.53 17.56
CA ARG A 168 11.41 10.10 17.19
C ARG A 168 11.26 9.22 18.41
N LEU A 169 10.40 8.21 18.32
CA LEU A 169 10.21 7.25 19.40
C LEU A 169 11.47 6.39 19.59
N LYS A 170 11.99 6.36 20.81
CA LYS A 170 13.15 5.51 21.19
C LYS A 170 12.75 4.09 21.59
N LEU A 171 11.49 3.70 21.35
CA LEU A 171 10.98 2.37 21.70
C LEU A 171 11.61 1.28 20.83
N SER A 172 12.01 0.18 21.45
CA SER A 172 12.44 -1.03 20.75
C SER A 172 11.22 -1.69 20.04
N ILE A 173 11.45 -2.40 18.92
CA ILE A 173 10.41 -3.18 18.21
C ILE A 173 9.71 -4.16 19.18
N ARG A 174 10.47 -4.75 20.13
CA ARG A 174 9.93 -5.64 21.16
C ARG A 174 8.96 -4.92 22.10
N GLN A 175 9.26 -3.68 22.46
CA GLN A 175 8.39 -2.84 23.31
C GLN A 175 7.11 -2.44 22.58
N VAL A 176 7.19 -2.18 21.27
CA VAL A 176 6.01 -1.94 20.43
C VAL A 176 5.11 -3.19 20.38
N GLY A 177 5.68 -4.38 20.23
CA GLY A 177 4.92 -5.64 20.27
C GLY A 177 4.23 -5.87 21.61
N LEU A 178 4.91 -5.57 22.74
CA LEU A 178 4.31 -5.64 24.08
C LEU A 178 3.18 -4.64 24.25
N LEU A 179 3.32 -3.44 23.71
CA LEU A 179 2.29 -2.40 23.76
C LEU A 179 1.01 -2.86 23.02
N TYR A 180 1.15 -3.46 21.83
CA TYR A 180 0.03 -4.07 21.11
C TYR A 180 -0.63 -5.20 21.92
N GLN A 181 0.16 -6.06 22.56
CA GLN A 181 -0.39 -7.12 23.40
C GLN A 181 -1.16 -6.55 24.62
N THR A 182 -0.68 -5.46 25.19
CA THR A 182 -1.35 -4.80 26.31
C THR A 182 -2.68 -4.19 25.88
N ILE A 183 -2.69 -3.50 24.74
CA ILE A 183 -3.93 -2.90 24.17
C ILE A 183 -4.97 -3.98 23.84
N LEU A 184 -4.54 -5.11 23.26
CA LEU A 184 -5.45 -6.23 22.94
C LEU A 184 -5.98 -6.95 24.19
N LYS A 185 -5.28 -6.87 25.34
CA LYS A 185 -5.71 -7.45 26.62
C LYS A 185 -6.59 -6.50 27.43
N ASP A 186 -6.61 -5.21 27.11
CA ASP A 186 -7.40 -4.22 27.85
C ASP A 186 -8.89 -4.41 27.51
N LYS A 187 -9.67 -4.71 28.57
CA LYS A 187 -11.12 -4.94 28.48
C LYS A 187 -11.91 -3.70 28.03
N SER A 188 -11.32 -2.51 28.12
CA SER A 188 -11.94 -1.26 27.64
C SER A 188 -12.03 -1.17 26.12
N PHE A 189 -11.31 -2.04 25.37
CA PHE A 189 -11.30 -2.09 23.91
C PHE A 189 -12.17 -3.23 23.33
N ARG A 190 -12.82 -4.03 24.17
CA ARG A 190 -13.79 -5.06 23.81
C ARG A 190 -15.22 -4.57 24.04
#